data_1088c9c055de39969d0085652007f369
#
_entry.id   1088c9c055de39969d0085652007f369
#
_cell.length_a   1.000
_cell.length_b   1.000
_cell.length_c   1.000
_cell.angle_alpha   90.00
_cell.angle_beta   90.00
_cell.angle_gamma   90.00
#
_symmetry.space_group_name_H-M   'P 1'
#
loop_
_entity.id
_entity.type
_entity.pdbx_description
1 polymer ?
#
loop_
_entity_poly.entity_id
_entity_poly.type
_entity_poly.pdbx_seq_one_letter_code
_entity_poly.pdbx_strand_id
1 'polypeptide(L)'
;SPGQRRLWFLHRAGSGSEYNMGSFLWLRGHVEPTLINQSLDVLRQRHAALRTTISVLDGTPVQRLRPFCATELAMVDIGALPREQRAQRALAVARSLRNQRFELEGGPLFRCQLIRLDSNEFLFAIVIHHILCDGWSMEILQRELLSLYSQFADGLPVNRLPAAVQFHDYVAM
;
A
#
# COMPACT_ATOMS: atom_id res chain seq x y z
N SER A 1 8.61 -17.97 4.19
CA SER A 1 10.05 -17.89 4.52
C SER A 1 10.27 -17.83 6.03
N PRO A 2 11.51 -18.12 6.54
CA PRO A 2 11.83 -17.99 7.97
C PRO A 2 11.57 -16.58 8.53
N GLY A 3 11.88 -15.54 7.77
CA GLY A 3 11.62 -14.16 8.16
C GLY A 3 10.13 -13.85 8.35
N GLN A 4 9.27 -14.36 7.48
CA GLN A 4 7.82 -14.19 7.59
C GLN A 4 7.24 -14.93 8.80
N ARG A 5 7.74 -16.12 9.14
CA ARG A 5 7.33 -16.85 10.36
C ARG A 5 7.67 -16.05 11.61
N ARG A 6 8.88 -15.45 11.65
CA ARG A 6 9.29 -14.58 12.76
C ARG A 6 8.37 -13.36 12.87
N LEU A 7 8.08 -12.66 11.77
CA LEU A 7 7.19 -11.50 11.76
C LEU A 7 5.77 -11.86 12.16
N TRP A 8 5.25 -13.03 11.74
CA TRP A 8 3.94 -13.52 12.15
C TRP A 8 3.86 -13.72 13.66
N PHE A 9 4.87 -14.37 14.25
CA PHE A 9 4.93 -14.61 15.70
C PHE A 9 4.99 -13.27 16.47
N LEU A 10 5.86 -12.37 16.05
CA LEU A 10 6.02 -11.06 16.69
C LEU A 10 4.75 -10.21 16.57
N HIS A 11 4.06 -10.25 15.45
CA HIS A 11 2.77 -9.56 15.27
C HIS A 11 1.70 -10.07 16.25
N ARG A 12 1.68 -11.38 16.55
CA ARG A 12 0.74 -11.96 17.52
C ARG A 12 1.10 -11.62 18.96
N ALA A 13 2.38 -11.47 19.27
CA ALA A 13 2.88 -11.16 20.60
C ALA A 13 2.82 -9.66 20.96
N GLY A 14 2.81 -8.77 19.95
CA GLY A 14 2.82 -7.32 20.12
C GLY A 14 1.49 -6.63 19.87
N SER A 15 1.51 -5.29 19.75
CA SER A 15 0.33 -4.48 19.37
C SER A 15 -0.10 -4.70 17.91
N GLY A 16 0.78 -5.28 17.08
CA GLY A 16 0.55 -5.65 15.69
C GLY A 16 0.67 -4.49 14.70
N SER A 17 1.03 -3.29 15.13
CA SER A 17 1.29 -2.14 14.24
C SER A 17 2.76 -1.79 14.10
N GLU A 18 3.65 -2.38 14.90
CA GLU A 18 5.09 -2.12 14.91
C GLU A 18 5.75 -2.49 13.58
N TYR A 19 5.18 -3.45 12.88
CA TYR A 19 5.67 -3.95 11.59
C TYR A 19 4.95 -3.34 10.39
N ASN A 20 4.19 -2.26 10.60
CA ASN A 20 3.59 -1.51 9.50
C ASN A 20 4.62 -0.56 8.90
N MET A 21 4.94 -0.77 7.65
CA MET A 21 5.75 0.13 6.84
C MET A 21 4.85 1.18 6.21
N GLY A 22 5.21 2.45 6.35
CA GLY A 22 4.47 3.57 5.76
C GLY A 22 5.34 4.41 4.86
N SER A 23 4.84 4.78 3.70
CA SER A 23 5.41 5.79 2.83
C SER A 23 4.40 6.89 2.58
N PHE A 24 4.85 8.15 2.66
CA PHE A 24 4.02 9.34 2.54
C PHE A 24 4.60 10.25 1.45
N LEU A 25 3.86 10.39 0.35
CA LEU A 25 4.27 11.11 -0.84
C LEU A 25 3.48 12.43 -0.94
N TRP A 26 4.19 13.55 -0.93
CA TRP A 26 3.60 14.85 -1.25
C TRP A 26 3.39 14.98 -2.74
N LEU A 27 2.14 15.20 -3.16
CA LEU A 27 1.77 15.41 -4.55
C LEU A 27 1.36 16.87 -4.73
N ARG A 28 1.93 17.53 -5.75
CA ARG A 28 1.63 18.92 -6.08
C ARG A 28 1.25 19.03 -7.55
N GLY A 29 0.28 19.88 -7.82
CA GLY A 29 -0.30 20.08 -9.15
C GLY A 29 -1.64 19.39 -9.29
N HIS A 30 -2.07 19.20 -10.54
CA HIS A 30 -3.32 18.52 -10.85
C HIS A 30 -3.19 17.01 -10.58
N VAL A 31 -3.97 16.51 -9.65
CA VAL A 31 -3.98 15.10 -9.26
C VAL A 31 -5.38 14.54 -9.47
N GLU A 32 -5.49 13.51 -10.31
CA GLU A 32 -6.71 12.77 -10.60
C GLU A 32 -6.82 11.54 -9.70
N PRO A 33 -7.69 11.53 -8.66
CA PRO A 33 -7.82 10.38 -7.75
C PRO A 33 -8.21 9.08 -8.44
N THR A 34 -9.00 9.19 -9.52
CA THR A 34 -9.41 8.03 -10.35
C THR A 34 -8.23 7.34 -10.99
N LEU A 35 -7.22 8.10 -11.49
CA LEU A 35 -6.02 7.54 -12.08
C LEU A 35 -5.10 6.90 -11.04
N ILE A 36 -5.04 7.45 -9.82
CA ILE A 36 -4.34 6.80 -8.70
C ILE A 36 -5.01 5.45 -8.41
N ASN A 37 -6.34 5.41 -8.33
CA ASN A 37 -7.08 4.18 -8.05
C ASN A 37 -6.84 3.12 -9.13
N GLN A 38 -6.93 3.49 -10.41
CA GLN A 38 -6.63 2.60 -11.53
C GLN A 38 -5.19 2.06 -11.47
N SER A 39 -4.23 2.91 -11.14
CA SER A 39 -2.82 2.53 -10.97
C SER A 39 -2.65 1.51 -9.81
N LEU A 40 -3.34 1.72 -8.69
CA LEU A 40 -3.35 0.78 -7.57
C LEU A 40 -3.97 -0.57 -7.94
N ASP A 41 -5.02 -0.58 -8.73
CA ASP A 41 -5.66 -1.81 -9.19
C ASP A 41 -4.71 -2.61 -10.10
N VAL A 42 -3.99 -1.96 -11.01
CA VAL A 42 -2.95 -2.60 -11.83
C VAL A 42 -1.84 -3.16 -10.95
N LEU A 43 -1.33 -2.40 -9.96
CA LEU A 43 -0.31 -2.89 -9.03
C LEU A 43 -0.78 -4.12 -8.26
N ARG A 44 -2.01 -4.13 -7.79
CA ARG A 44 -2.60 -5.25 -7.02
C ARG A 44 -2.81 -6.48 -7.89
N GLN A 45 -3.14 -6.32 -9.18
CA GLN A 45 -3.20 -7.44 -10.12
C GLN A 45 -1.81 -7.99 -10.39
N ARG A 46 -0.84 -7.10 -10.58
CA ARG A 46 0.53 -7.40 -10.95
C ARG A 46 1.34 -8.07 -9.84
N HIS A 47 1.21 -7.57 -8.59
CA HIS A 47 1.95 -8.06 -7.42
C HIS A 47 1.07 -8.94 -6.54
N ALA A 48 1.25 -10.27 -6.64
CA ALA A 48 0.52 -11.23 -5.82
C ALA A 48 0.68 -10.97 -4.31
N ALA A 49 1.84 -10.45 -3.88
CA ALA A 49 2.10 -10.07 -2.49
C ALA A 49 1.03 -9.11 -1.94
N LEU A 50 0.56 -8.12 -2.74
CA LEU A 50 -0.47 -7.15 -2.30
C LEU A 50 -1.86 -7.78 -2.09
N ARG A 51 -2.05 -9.01 -2.53
CA ARG A 51 -3.28 -9.81 -2.35
C ARG A 51 -3.08 -11.02 -1.44
N THR A 52 -1.91 -11.11 -0.80
CA THR A 52 -1.56 -12.23 0.09
C THR A 52 -2.01 -11.92 1.52
N THR A 53 -2.58 -12.93 2.18
CA THR A 53 -2.88 -12.95 3.61
C THR A 53 -2.14 -14.11 4.28
N ILE A 54 -2.06 -14.13 5.60
CA ILE A 54 -1.40 -15.20 6.36
C ILE A 54 -2.45 -15.91 7.19
N SER A 55 -2.79 -17.13 6.80
CA SER A 55 -3.69 -18.00 7.56
C SER A 55 -2.89 -19.00 8.39
N VAL A 56 -3.55 -19.69 9.32
CA VAL A 56 -2.95 -20.78 10.09
C VAL A 56 -3.55 -22.10 9.61
N LEU A 57 -2.68 -23.04 9.24
CA LEU A 57 -3.05 -24.42 8.91
C LEU A 57 -2.25 -25.35 9.83
N ASP A 58 -2.94 -26.15 10.64
CA ASP A 58 -2.33 -27.07 11.60
C ASP A 58 -1.25 -26.41 12.48
N GLY A 59 -1.56 -25.22 13.01
CA GLY A 59 -0.64 -24.43 13.83
C GLY A 59 0.49 -23.73 13.08
N THR A 60 0.59 -23.91 11.76
CA THR A 60 1.65 -23.36 10.92
C THR A 60 1.14 -22.17 10.09
N PRO A 61 1.84 -20.99 10.09
CA PRO A 61 1.46 -19.89 9.23
C PRO A 61 1.73 -20.21 7.74
N VAL A 62 0.69 -20.05 6.91
CA VAL A 62 0.73 -20.26 5.47
C VAL A 62 0.26 -19.01 4.73
N GLN A 63 0.87 -18.76 3.58
CA GLN A 63 0.42 -17.69 2.68
C GLN A 63 -0.83 -18.15 1.93
N ARG A 64 -1.81 -17.27 1.85
CA ARG A 64 -3.02 -17.46 1.06
C ARG A 64 -3.16 -16.31 0.06
N LEU A 65 -3.06 -16.62 -1.22
CA LEU A 65 -3.33 -15.66 -2.28
C LEU A 65 -4.84 -15.47 -2.43
N ARG A 66 -5.29 -14.23 -2.34
CA ARG A 66 -6.69 -13.85 -2.55
C ARG A 66 -6.93 -13.48 -4.01
N PRO A 67 -8.13 -13.74 -4.56
CA PRO A 67 -8.53 -13.18 -5.85
C PRO A 67 -8.38 -11.66 -5.85
N PHE A 68 -8.17 -11.09 -7.04
CA PHE A 68 -8.21 -9.64 -7.19
C PHE A 68 -9.63 -9.13 -6.89
N CYS A 69 -9.69 -8.06 -6.15
CA CYS A 69 -10.91 -7.28 -5.91
C CYS A 69 -10.53 -5.81 -6.00
N ALA A 70 -11.17 -5.07 -6.87
CA ALA A 70 -11.01 -3.62 -6.95
C ALA A 70 -11.45 -2.99 -5.63
N THR A 71 -10.74 -1.96 -5.20
CA THR A 71 -11.08 -1.20 -3.99
C THR A 71 -11.08 0.28 -4.31
N GLU A 72 -11.99 0.98 -3.70
CA GLU A 72 -12.02 2.44 -3.80
C GLU A 72 -10.89 3.04 -2.96
N LEU A 73 -10.18 4.03 -3.53
CA LEU A 73 -9.16 4.80 -2.83
C LEU A 73 -9.83 5.67 -1.76
N ALA A 74 -9.51 5.41 -0.50
CA ALA A 74 -10.01 6.23 0.60
C ALA A 74 -9.49 7.66 0.50
N MET A 75 -10.39 8.65 0.59
CA MET A 75 -10.04 10.07 0.55
C MET A 75 -10.41 10.76 1.86
N VAL A 76 -9.56 11.69 2.29
CA VAL A 76 -9.82 12.62 3.40
C VAL A 76 -9.56 14.04 2.92
N ASP A 77 -10.54 14.90 3.07
CA ASP A 77 -10.41 16.31 2.74
C ASP A 77 -10.21 17.13 4.02
N ILE A 78 -9.11 17.86 4.08
CA ILE A 78 -8.76 18.77 5.18
C ILE A 78 -8.63 20.21 4.73
N GLY A 79 -9.05 20.51 3.49
CA GLY A 79 -8.97 21.84 2.90
C GLY A 79 -9.77 22.94 3.64
N ALA A 80 -10.74 22.55 4.47
CA ALA A 80 -11.48 23.50 5.33
C ALA A 80 -10.67 24.01 6.53
N LEU A 81 -9.54 23.36 6.88
CA LEU A 81 -8.67 23.81 7.97
C LEU A 81 -7.85 25.04 7.57
N PRO A 82 -7.40 25.89 8.53
CA PRO A 82 -6.41 26.93 8.29
C PRO A 82 -5.15 26.36 7.63
N ARG A 83 -4.60 27.09 6.65
CA ARG A 83 -3.49 26.60 5.80
C ARG A 83 -2.29 26.13 6.60
N GLU A 84 -1.94 26.85 7.66
CA GLU A 84 -0.83 26.55 8.56
C GLU A 84 -0.99 25.23 9.32
N GLN A 85 -2.21 24.73 9.48
CA GLN A 85 -2.51 23.49 10.20
C GLN A 85 -2.58 22.26 9.27
N ARG A 86 -2.80 22.46 7.96
CA ARG A 86 -3.09 21.38 7.00
C ARG A 86 -1.96 20.35 6.92
N ALA A 87 -0.71 20.79 6.80
CA ALA A 87 0.44 19.90 6.68
C ALA A 87 0.60 19.01 7.91
N GLN A 88 0.50 19.57 9.11
CA GLN A 88 0.57 18.83 10.36
C GLN A 88 -0.61 17.84 10.47
N ARG A 89 -1.81 18.27 10.09
CA ARG A 89 -2.99 17.40 10.13
C ARG A 89 -2.90 16.26 9.12
N ALA A 90 -2.42 16.53 7.90
CA ALA A 90 -2.21 15.49 6.89
C ALA A 90 -1.26 14.41 7.38
N LEU A 91 -0.12 14.79 7.97
CA LEU A 91 0.84 13.84 8.56
C LEU A 91 0.24 13.08 9.74
N ALA A 92 -0.59 13.71 10.57
CA ALA A 92 -1.28 13.04 11.67
C ALA A 92 -2.25 11.96 11.15
N VAL A 93 -3.02 12.26 10.09
CA VAL A 93 -3.91 11.29 9.43
C VAL A 93 -3.11 10.13 8.85
N ALA A 94 -2.03 10.40 8.11
CA ALA A 94 -1.18 9.36 7.51
C ALA A 94 -0.51 8.46 8.58
N ARG A 95 -0.05 9.06 9.69
CA ARG A 95 0.50 8.30 10.84
C ARG A 95 -0.57 7.46 11.51
N SER A 96 -1.79 7.97 11.66
CA SER A 96 -2.92 7.21 12.20
C SER A 96 -3.21 5.97 11.34
N LEU A 97 -3.21 6.11 10.00
CA LEU A 97 -3.37 4.98 9.08
C LEU A 97 -2.25 3.94 9.27
N ARG A 98 -0.99 4.38 9.41
CA ARG A 98 0.16 3.49 9.66
C ARG A 98 0.02 2.74 10.98
N ASN A 99 -0.51 3.37 12.02
CA ASN A 99 -0.60 2.80 13.36
C ASN A 99 -1.80 1.87 13.55
N GLN A 100 -2.68 1.75 12.55
CA GLN A 100 -3.79 0.79 12.60
C GLN A 100 -3.28 -0.64 12.39
N ARG A 101 -3.62 -1.54 13.31
CA ARG A 101 -3.30 -2.96 13.21
C ARG A 101 -3.85 -3.57 11.91
N PHE A 102 -3.07 -4.44 11.28
CA PHE A 102 -3.55 -5.31 10.22
C PHE A 102 -4.03 -6.64 10.78
N GLU A 103 -5.14 -7.15 10.21
CA GLU A 103 -5.58 -8.51 10.47
C GLU A 103 -4.94 -9.46 9.45
N LEU A 104 -3.93 -10.24 9.90
CA LEU A 104 -3.10 -11.05 8.99
C LEU A 104 -3.91 -12.08 8.20
N GLU A 105 -4.95 -12.66 8.81
CA GLU A 105 -5.80 -13.68 8.18
C GLU A 105 -6.90 -13.08 7.30
N GLY A 106 -7.52 -11.98 7.77
CA GLY A 106 -8.60 -11.30 7.05
C GLY A 106 -8.10 -10.46 5.89
N GLY A 107 -6.97 -9.78 6.07
CA GLY A 107 -6.44 -8.79 5.12
C GLY A 107 -7.41 -7.64 4.85
N PRO A 108 -7.16 -6.82 3.85
CA PRO A 108 -5.90 -6.74 3.10
C PRO A 108 -4.74 -6.24 3.98
N LEU A 109 -3.51 -6.65 3.65
CA LEU A 109 -2.29 -6.22 4.37
C LEU A 109 -1.61 -5.01 3.69
N PHE A 110 -2.37 -4.28 2.93
CA PHE A 110 -2.01 -3.11 2.16
C PHE A 110 -3.17 -2.11 2.23
N ARG A 111 -2.86 -0.84 2.53
CA ARG A 111 -3.82 0.27 2.61
C ARG A 111 -3.25 1.49 1.94
N CYS A 112 -4.11 2.25 1.27
CA CYS A 112 -3.77 3.55 0.73
C CYS A 112 -4.80 4.59 1.12
N GLN A 113 -4.37 5.84 1.24
CA GLN A 113 -5.25 6.96 1.50
C GLN A 113 -4.71 8.21 0.79
N LEU A 114 -5.60 8.94 0.13
CA LEU A 114 -5.30 10.26 -0.43
C LEU A 114 -5.89 11.33 0.49
N ILE A 115 -5.04 12.24 0.96
CA ILE A 115 -5.41 13.32 1.86
C ILE A 115 -5.29 14.61 1.07
N ARG A 116 -6.42 15.29 0.83
CA ARG A 116 -6.47 16.56 0.11
C ARG A 116 -6.25 17.71 1.08
N LEU A 117 -5.21 18.52 0.85
CA LEU A 117 -4.91 19.70 1.62
C LEU A 117 -5.46 20.98 0.94
N ASP A 118 -5.37 21.00 -0.41
CA ASP A 118 -5.86 22.09 -1.24
C ASP A 118 -6.27 21.54 -2.63
N SER A 119 -6.72 22.39 -3.54
CA SER A 119 -7.05 22.00 -4.93
C SER A 119 -5.87 21.34 -5.67
N ASN A 120 -4.65 21.75 -5.37
CA ASN A 120 -3.42 21.29 -6.04
C ASN A 120 -2.37 20.76 -5.05
N GLU A 121 -2.76 20.37 -3.84
CA GLU A 121 -1.82 19.82 -2.84
C GLU A 121 -2.44 18.65 -2.10
N PHE A 122 -1.75 17.51 -2.14
CA PHE A 122 -2.21 16.25 -1.54
C PHE A 122 -1.07 15.55 -0.82
N LEU A 123 -1.42 14.73 0.17
CA LEU A 123 -0.53 13.73 0.76
C LEU A 123 -1.09 12.34 0.44
N PHE A 124 -0.34 11.54 -0.29
CA PHE A 124 -0.70 10.15 -0.57
C PHE A 124 0.04 9.23 0.40
N ALA A 125 -0.69 8.46 1.18
CA ALA A 125 -0.17 7.52 2.16
C ALA A 125 -0.32 6.09 1.66
N ILE A 126 0.77 5.33 1.69
CA ILE A 126 0.83 3.88 1.44
C ILE A 126 1.27 3.21 2.73
N VAL A 127 0.53 2.20 3.19
CA VAL A 127 0.88 1.41 4.37
C VAL A 127 0.78 -0.08 4.03
N ILE A 128 1.85 -0.83 4.30
CA ILE A 128 1.94 -2.27 4.03
C ILE A 128 2.52 -2.96 5.26
N HIS A 129 2.00 -4.13 5.61
CA HIS A 129 2.61 -4.94 6.66
C HIS A 129 3.95 -5.52 6.18
N HIS A 130 4.99 -5.42 7.00
CA HIS A 130 6.37 -5.85 6.65
C HIS A 130 6.49 -7.33 6.29
N ILE A 131 5.49 -8.15 6.65
CA ILE A 131 5.43 -9.57 6.24
C ILE A 131 5.31 -9.76 4.71
N LEU A 132 4.84 -8.74 3.97
CA LEU A 132 4.68 -8.75 2.51
C LEU A 132 5.74 -7.93 1.77
N CYS A 133 6.39 -6.99 2.43
CA CYS A 133 7.15 -5.93 1.78
C CYS A 133 8.33 -5.52 2.66
N ASP A 134 9.48 -5.26 2.07
CA ASP A 134 10.63 -4.60 2.69
C ASP A 134 10.84 -3.19 2.09
N GLY A 135 11.89 -2.50 2.52
CA GLY A 135 12.19 -1.14 2.03
C GLY A 135 12.40 -1.09 0.52
N TRP A 136 13.12 -2.08 -0.03
CA TRP A 136 13.36 -2.18 -1.47
C TRP A 136 12.08 -2.40 -2.26
N SER A 137 11.23 -3.32 -1.80
CA SER A 137 9.92 -3.59 -2.40
C SER A 137 9.01 -2.35 -2.37
N MET A 138 9.06 -1.56 -1.29
CA MET A 138 8.29 -0.31 -1.18
C MET A 138 8.72 0.71 -2.25
N GLU A 139 10.02 0.86 -2.51
CA GLU A 139 10.53 1.75 -3.57
C GLU A 139 10.09 1.30 -4.97
N ILE A 140 10.10 -0.01 -5.24
CA ILE A 140 9.60 -0.57 -6.50
C ILE A 140 8.13 -0.22 -6.67
N LEU A 141 7.30 -0.48 -5.66
CA LEU A 141 5.86 -0.19 -5.72
C LEU A 141 5.56 1.29 -5.97
N GLN A 142 6.30 2.20 -5.32
CA GLN A 142 6.14 3.64 -5.53
C GLN A 142 6.52 4.05 -6.95
N ARG A 143 7.66 3.57 -7.46
CA ARG A 143 8.12 3.85 -8.82
C ARG A 143 7.14 3.33 -9.87
N GLU A 144 6.64 2.11 -9.69
CA GLU A 144 5.64 1.54 -10.60
C GLU A 144 4.31 2.29 -10.52
N LEU A 145 3.86 2.69 -9.32
CA LEU A 145 2.66 3.51 -9.14
C LEU A 145 2.75 4.83 -9.92
N LEU A 146 3.85 5.57 -9.76
CA LEU A 146 4.05 6.84 -10.44
C LEU A 146 4.15 6.66 -11.96
N SER A 147 4.81 5.60 -12.43
CA SER A 147 4.88 5.26 -13.84
C SER A 147 3.51 4.93 -14.43
N LEU A 148 2.69 4.15 -13.74
CA LEU A 148 1.33 3.82 -14.14
C LEU A 148 0.43 5.06 -14.18
N TYR A 149 0.52 5.89 -13.14
CA TYR A 149 -0.21 7.15 -13.09
C TYR A 149 0.11 8.06 -14.29
N SER A 150 1.40 8.25 -14.60
CA SER A 150 1.81 9.02 -15.79
C SER A 150 1.25 8.41 -17.08
N GLN A 151 1.34 7.08 -17.24
CA GLN A 151 0.82 6.42 -18.44
C GLN A 151 -0.70 6.65 -18.60
N PHE A 152 -1.47 6.53 -17.52
CA PHE A 152 -2.89 6.82 -17.55
C PHE A 152 -3.19 8.29 -17.84
N ALA A 153 -2.44 9.22 -17.24
CA ALA A 153 -2.61 10.66 -17.46
C ALA A 153 -2.31 11.05 -18.93
N ASP A 154 -1.36 10.37 -19.57
CA ASP A 154 -1.00 10.57 -20.97
C ASP A 154 -1.90 9.77 -21.94
N GLY A 155 -2.89 9.03 -21.45
CA GLY A 155 -3.76 8.15 -22.27
C GLY A 155 -3.01 6.99 -22.92
N LEU A 156 -1.87 6.57 -22.37
CA LEU A 156 -1.02 5.51 -22.93
C LEU A 156 -1.45 4.12 -22.43
N PRO A 157 -1.25 3.06 -23.25
CA PRO A 157 -1.54 1.70 -22.81
C PRO A 157 -0.58 1.25 -21.71
N VAL A 158 -1.11 0.53 -20.73
CA VAL A 158 -0.40 0.04 -19.51
C VAL A 158 0.67 -1.04 -19.79
N ASN A 159 0.96 -1.36 -21.06
CA ASN A 159 1.81 -2.50 -21.46
C ASN A 159 3.33 -2.29 -21.30
N ARG A 160 3.78 -1.22 -20.66
CA ARG A 160 5.21 -0.85 -20.61
C ARG A 160 5.98 -1.32 -19.39
N LEU A 161 5.34 -1.97 -18.42
CA LEU A 161 6.07 -2.51 -17.27
C LEU A 161 6.56 -3.92 -17.56
N PRO A 162 7.86 -4.24 -17.33
CA PRO A 162 8.39 -5.60 -17.44
C PRO A 162 7.62 -6.56 -16.53
N ALA A 163 7.58 -7.86 -16.85
CA ALA A 163 6.93 -8.85 -15.98
C ALA A 163 7.47 -8.76 -14.55
N ALA A 164 6.58 -8.75 -13.55
CA ALA A 164 7.00 -8.72 -12.15
C ALA A 164 7.45 -10.12 -11.74
N VAL A 165 8.65 -10.23 -11.17
CA VAL A 165 9.07 -11.43 -10.45
C VAL A 165 8.26 -11.53 -9.17
N GLN A 166 7.60 -12.67 -8.95
CA GLN A 166 6.78 -12.85 -7.77
C GLN A 166 7.63 -13.35 -6.59
N PHE A 167 7.39 -12.80 -5.41
CA PHE A 167 8.13 -13.20 -4.21
C PHE A 167 8.00 -14.69 -3.88
N HIS A 168 6.84 -15.30 -4.13
CA HIS A 168 6.64 -16.72 -3.87
C HIS A 168 7.48 -17.60 -4.81
N ASP A 169 7.76 -17.19 -6.05
CA ASP A 169 8.63 -17.93 -6.97
C ASP A 169 10.07 -17.94 -6.44
N TYR A 170 10.54 -16.80 -5.90
CA TYR A 170 11.87 -16.68 -5.32
C TYR A 170 12.04 -17.54 -4.04
N VAL A 171 10.99 -17.68 -3.22
CA VAL A 171 11.05 -18.48 -1.98
C VAL A 171 10.98 -20.00 -2.27
N ALA A 172 10.47 -20.38 -3.44
CA ALA A 172 10.38 -21.78 -3.87
C ALA A 172 11.67 -22.31 -4.53
N MET A 173 12.62 -21.43 -4.88
CA MET A 173 13.98 -21.78 -5.34
C MET A 173 14.89 -22.09 -4.16
#